data_a642e344a1201f54a0806a5947ef76e7
#
_entry.id   a642e344a1201f54a0806a5947ef76e7
#
_cell.length_a   1.000
_cell.length_b   1.000
_cell.length_c   1.000
_cell.angle_alpha   90.00
_cell.angle_beta   90.00
_cell.angle_gamma   90.00
#
_symmetry.space_group_name_H-M   'P 1'
#
loop_
_entity.id
_entity.type
_entity.pdbx_description
1 polymer ?
#
loop_
_entity_poly.entity_id
_entity_poly.type
_entity_poly.pdbx_seq_one_letter_code
_entity_poly.pdbx_strand_id
1 'polypeptide(L)'
;MKYAAIIFLILPFHIAAQDYVLQYDTLRAAQNAALSDIPALYGLRQPCSKSALSVSFVRTDFDKAPVAELGKGTGVAAFDAGTYMHLGKATVTGFASYDNGKIFDMQGSETSDAALLYPYLTADERGGDLSHERYAFGGSYSSAIDSHWLYGAELSYQAVQDYRRCDPRPKNTTGTLVAKVSAGYRLSRYDIGIAVGASKYKQTNSIIFMSELGEDKIYHTTGLGTHYNRFAGQGKTSAYNGTGVDVSLGLTPRVGGVFANVAYRHFSFRKQLTDLNNLPLAKADDNAVGLEAGWQTDAWVLKGVFSHLRRDGYENIFGDPSGQVYPQIASVKGYSRKNMYAGASALWRSIAGRRRIDVVASLGYATTVERYRDLRGIDLKSLSSRFGGEYVVMARHVAVHVAADASLREVLSSSAYGLGGDDFLSRFASCDFLYASGRHIDLSLRPGLDYLLRGGRTAGLRLGAAYHKRGSASGMTFESSLIFSF
;
A
#
# COMPACT_ATOMS: atom_id res chain seq x y z
N MET A 1 39.25 -5.21 -4.43
CA MET A 1 38.63 -6.19 -3.53
C MET A 1 39.03 -5.87 -2.10
N LYS A 2 38.12 -5.25 -1.34
CA LYS A 2 38.26 -5.09 0.12
C LYS A 2 36.89 -5.40 0.71
N TYR A 3 36.79 -6.48 1.47
CA TYR A 3 35.61 -6.93 2.15
C TYR A 3 35.30 -5.95 3.31
N ALA A 4 34.18 -5.24 3.24
CA ALA A 4 33.63 -4.54 4.39
C ALA A 4 32.87 -5.57 5.24
N ALA A 5 33.48 -6.05 6.30
CA ALA A 5 32.82 -6.85 7.31
C ALA A 5 31.86 -5.95 8.08
N ILE A 6 30.56 -6.15 7.91
CA ILE A 6 29.53 -5.56 8.76
C ILE A 6 29.56 -6.32 10.08
N ILE A 7 30.20 -5.74 11.09
CA ILE A 7 30.20 -6.26 12.47
C ILE A 7 28.83 -5.93 13.07
N PHE A 8 27.93 -6.92 13.11
CA PHE A 8 26.74 -6.87 13.94
C PHE A 8 27.14 -6.98 15.40
N LEU A 9 27.02 -5.90 16.16
CA LEU A 9 27.18 -5.89 17.60
C LEU A 9 26.01 -6.69 18.21
N ILE A 10 26.26 -7.94 18.55
CA ILE A 10 25.32 -8.82 19.27
C ILE A 10 25.43 -8.50 20.74
N LEU A 11 24.56 -7.63 21.25
CA LEU A 11 24.39 -7.47 22.70
C LEU A 11 23.47 -8.59 23.22
N PRO A 12 23.86 -9.30 24.29
CA PRO A 12 23.03 -10.38 24.83
C PRO A 12 21.92 -9.80 25.72
N PHE A 13 20.70 -9.72 25.22
CA PHE A 13 19.53 -9.52 26.07
C PHE A 13 18.93 -10.87 26.43
N HIS A 14 18.99 -11.21 27.72
CA HIS A 14 18.40 -12.42 28.29
C HIS A 14 16.91 -12.18 28.57
N ILE A 15 16.08 -12.21 27.55
CA ILE A 15 14.63 -12.41 27.71
C ILE A 15 14.37 -13.87 27.32
N ALA A 16 13.61 -14.61 28.15
CA ALA A 16 13.28 -15.98 27.82
C ALA A 16 12.54 -16.01 26.47
N ALA A 17 13.05 -16.76 25.50
CA ALA A 17 12.53 -16.83 24.13
C ALA A 17 11.02 -17.13 24.06
N GLN A 18 10.47 -17.73 25.09
CA GLN A 18 9.06 -18.04 25.22
C GLN A 18 8.16 -16.82 25.37
N ASP A 19 8.55 -15.86 26.21
CA ASP A 19 7.75 -14.64 26.44
C ASP A 19 7.75 -13.73 25.21
N TYR A 20 8.84 -13.72 24.47
CA TYR A 20 9.04 -12.92 23.28
C TYR A 20 8.02 -13.21 22.15
N VAL A 21 7.76 -14.49 21.79
CA VAL A 21 6.81 -14.87 20.74
C VAL A 21 5.38 -14.50 21.09
N LEU A 22 5.03 -14.52 22.37
CA LEU A 22 3.69 -14.16 22.84
C LEU A 22 3.51 -12.65 23.02
N GLN A 23 4.58 -11.92 23.36
CA GLN A 23 4.54 -10.48 23.70
C GLN A 23 4.67 -9.59 22.47
N TYR A 24 5.43 -10.01 21.44
CA TYR A 24 5.59 -9.19 20.23
C TYR A 24 4.29 -9.18 19.42
N ASP A 25 3.64 -8.04 19.40
CA ASP A 25 2.25 -7.90 18.96
C ASP A 25 2.10 -6.90 17.81
N THR A 26 2.18 -7.42 16.60
CA THR A 26 1.94 -6.63 15.40
C THR A 26 0.46 -6.34 15.16
N LEU A 27 -0.43 -7.27 15.54
CA LEU A 27 -1.88 -7.09 15.34
C LEU A 27 -2.43 -5.95 16.18
N ARG A 28 -2.05 -5.90 17.47
CA ARG A 28 -2.52 -4.84 18.37
C ARG A 28 -1.92 -3.49 18.03
N ALA A 29 -0.63 -3.43 17.74
CA ALA A 29 0.03 -2.19 17.30
C ALA A 29 -0.62 -1.61 16.04
N ALA A 30 -1.06 -2.46 15.10
CA ALA A 30 -1.76 -2.06 13.89
C ALA A 30 -3.20 -1.54 14.14
N GLN A 31 -3.75 -1.72 15.35
CA GLN A 31 -5.09 -1.21 15.67
C GLN A 31 -5.10 0.26 16.09
N ASN A 32 -3.95 0.90 16.30
CA ASN A 32 -3.86 2.29 16.72
C ASN A 32 -3.00 3.09 15.73
N ALA A 33 -3.65 3.91 14.89
CA ALA A 33 -2.99 4.68 13.83
C ALA A 33 -2.01 5.72 14.41
N ALA A 34 -2.23 6.27 15.60
CA ALA A 34 -1.27 7.20 16.22
C ALA A 34 0.11 6.56 16.42
N LEU A 35 0.18 5.26 16.70
CA LEU A 35 1.42 4.51 16.85
C LEU A 35 2.12 4.24 15.51
N SER A 36 1.43 4.33 14.37
CA SER A 36 2.03 4.15 13.03
C SER A 36 2.32 5.46 12.33
N ASP A 37 1.58 6.51 12.61
CA ASP A 37 1.67 7.77 11.89
C ASP A 37 2.63 8.78 12.55
N ILE A 38 2.89 8.64 13.87
CA ILE A 38 3.62 9.62 14.67
C ILE A 38 4.91 9.01 15.22
N PRO A 39 6.07 9.28 14.58
CA PRO A 39 7.37 8.71 15.00
C PRO A 39 7.72 8.92 16.48
N ALA A 40 7.37 10.05 17.07
CA ALA A 40 7.62 10.31 18.49
C ALA A 40 6.96 9.28 19.45
N LEU A 41 5.90 8.59 18.99
CA LEU A 41 5.16 7.58 19.75
C LEU A 41 5.61 6.14 19.45
N TYR A 42 6.58 5.92 18.57
CA TYR A 42 7.01 4.58 18.17
C TYR A 42 7.54 3.72 19.30
N GLY A 43 8.09 4.33 20.35
CA GLY A 43 8.49 3.60 21.56
C GLY A 43 7.36 2.86 22.30
N LEU A 44 6.11 3.15 21.99
CA LEU A 44 4.93 2.50 22.56
C LEU A 44 4.38 1.33 21.72
N ARG A 45 4.94 1.08 20.51
CA ARG A 45 4.42 0.04 19.60
C ARG A 45 4.57 -1.37 20.16
N GLN A 46 5.74 -1.64 20.74
CA GLN A 46 6.10 -2.98 21.21
C GLN A 46 6.81 -2.90 22.55
N PRO A 47 6.57 -3.87 23.43
CA PRO A 47 7.23 -3.91 24.75
C PRO A 47 8.68 -4.41 24.69
N CYS A 48 9.09 -5.04 23.61
CA CYS A 48 10.42 -5.65 23.46
C CYS A 48 11.06 -5.34 22.10
N SER A 49 12.38 -5.40 22.06
CA SER A 49 13.16 -5.29 20.82
C SER A 49 13.04 -6.55 19.99
N LYS A 50 13.05 -6.39 18.67
CA LYS A 50 13.04 -7.49 17.69
C LYS A 50 13.73 -7.09 16.41
N SER A 51 14.60 -7.96 15.92
CA SER A 51 15.08 -7.93 14.55
C SER A 51 14.68 -9.21 13.83
N ALA A 52 14.38 -9.11 12.56
CA ALA A 52 14.00 -10.27 11.77
C ALA A 52 14.52 -10.14 10.33
N LEU A 53 14.86 -11.29 9.76
CA LEU A 53 15.16 -11.49 8.35
C LEU A 53 14.14 -12.48 7.80
N SER A 54 13.62 -12.26 6.62
CA SER A 54 12.73 -13.22 5.96
C SER A 54 13.02 -13.34 4.48
N VAL A 55 12.80 -14.55 3.97
CA VAL A 55 12.74 -14.84 2.54
C VAL A 55 11.38 -15.41 2.27
N SER A 56 10.66 -14.86 1.31
CA SER A 56 9.31 -15.30 0.98
C SER A 56 9.14 -15.46 -0.52
N PHE A 57 8.19 -16.33 -0.86
CA PHE A 57 7.70 -16.48 -2.23
C PHE A 57 6.18 -16.46 -2.19
N VAL A 58 5.59 -15.61 -3.04
CA VAL A 58 4.14 -15.47 -3.18
C VAL A 58 3.77 -15.70 -4.64
N ARG A 59 2.79 -16.58 -4.88
CA ARG A 59 2.23 -16.82 -6.19
C ARG A 59 0.71 -16.66 -6.13
N THR A 60 0.18 -15.75 -6.95
CA THR A 60 -1.26 -15.55 -7.14
C THR A 60 -1.61 -15.83 -8.58
N ASP A 61 -2.64 -16.64 -8.82
CA ASP A 61 -3.15 -16.95 -10.15
C ASP A 61 -4.68 -16.85 -10.15
N PHE A 62 -5.23 -16.15 -11.16
CA PHE A 62 -6.66 -16.08 -11.44
C PHE A 62 -6.96 -16.80 -12.76
N ASP A 63 -8.18 -17.32 -12.88
CA ASP A 63 -8.71 -17.91 -14.13
C ASP A 63 -8.79 -16.86 -15.25
N LYS A 64 -9.04 -15.60 -14.90
CA LYS A 64 -8.99 -14.43 -15.79
C LYS A 64 -8.59 -13.19 -14.98
N ALA A 65 -8.04 -12.17 -15.66
CA ALA A 65 -7.68 -10.93 -15.01
C ALA A 65 -8.91 -10.29 -14.33
N PRO A 66 -8.87 -10.09 -12.99
CA PRO A 66 -9.99 -9.41 -12.31
C PRO A 66 -10.08 -7.93 -12.73
N VAL A 67 -8.94 -7.29 -12.91
CA VAL A 67 -8.75 -5.95 -13.46
C VAL A 67 -7.60 -6.04 -14.45
N ALA A 68 -7.74 -5.43 -15.59
CA ALA A 68 -6.77 -5.57 -16.68
C ALA A 68 -5.37 -5.10 -16.28
N GLU A 69 -5.25 -3.98 -15.58
CA GLU A 69 -3.99 -3.40 -15.11
C GLU A 69 -3.33 -4.21 -13.98
N LEU A 70 -4.04 -5.14 -13.35
CA LEU A 70 -3.48 -6.04 -12.34
C LEU A 70 -3.07 -7.40 -12.92
N GLY A 71 -3.48 -7.69 -14.17
CA GLY A 71 -3.18 -8.94 -14.84
C GLY A 71 -3.91 -10.15 -14.25
N LYS A 72 -3.51 -11.35 -14.70
CA LYS A 72 -4.06 -12.64 -14.21
C LYS A 72 -3.40 -13.14 -12.95
N GLY A 73 -2.29 -12.56 -12.54
CA GLY A 73 -1.63 -13.01 -11.33
C GLY A 73 -0.23 -12.46 -11.17
N THR A 74 0.43 -12.87 -10.11
CA THR A 74 1.78 -12.44 -9.76
C THR A 74 2.60 -13.60 -9.23
N GLY A 75 3.90 -13.57 -9.47
CA GLY A 75 4.86 -14.49 -8.84
C GLY A 75 6.06 -13.68 -8.38
N VAL A 76 6.24 -13.53 -7.06
CA VAL A 76 7.23 -12.63 -6.47
C VAL A 76 8.03 -13.37 -5.40
N ALA A 77 9.35 -13.26 -5.47
CA ALA A 77 10.27 -13.62 -4.39
C ALA A 77 10.68 -12.33 -3.67
N ALA A 78 10.68 -12.34 -2.34
CA ALA A 78 11.04 -11.21 -1.54
C ALA A 78 12.08 -11.56 -0.47
N PHE A 79 12.95 -10.62 -0.17
CA PHE A 79 13.84 -10.62 0.96
C PHE A 79 13.53 -9.38 1.82
N ASP A 80 13.24 -9.59 3.09
CA ASP A 80 12.94 -8.52 4.03
C ASP A 80 13.84 -8.59 5.24
N ALA A 81 14.31 -7.43 5.69
CA ALA A 81 15.02 -7.22 6.93
C ALA A 81 14.32 -6.13 7.72
N GLY A 82 14.04 -6.36 8.99
CA GLY A 82 13.40 -5.39 9.85
C GLY A 82 13.97 -5.39 11.25
N THR A 83 14.04 -4.23 11.87
CA THR A 83 14.45 -4.07 13.25
C THR A 83 13.58 -3.08 13.99
N TYR A 84 13.29 -3.38 15.23
CA TYR A 84 12.67 -2.52 16.21
C TYR A 84 13.45 -2.68 17.52
N MET A 85 14.13 -1.64 17.97
CA MET A 85 15.08 -1.70 19.09
C MET A 85 14.83 -0.60 20.09
N HIS A 86 14.74 -0.96 21.36
CA HIS A 86 14.82 -0.05 22.49
C HIS A 86 16.29 0.13 22.91
N LEU A 87 16.80 1.35 22.84
CA LEU A 87 18.16 1.74 23.22
C LEU A 87 18.11 2.78 24.33
N GLY A 88 17.94 2.33 25.57
CA GLY A 88 17.75 3.21 26.73
C GLY A 88 16.47 4.06 26.59
N LYS A 89 16.62 5.38 26.42
CA LYS A 89 15.48 6.30 26.22
C LYS A 89 15.03 6.38 24.75
N ALA A 90 15.79 5.83 23.83
CA ALA A 90 15.50 5.89 22.40
C ALA A 90 14.89 4.58 21.89
N THR A 91 14.08 4.70 20.86
CA THR A 91 13.61 3.58 20.05
C THR A 91 14.02 3.84 18.60
N VAL A 92 14.66 2.84 18.01
CA VAL A 92 15.11 2.88 16.61
C VAL A 92 14.41 1.78 15.85
N THR A 93 13.89 2.14 14.67
CA THR A 93 13.37 1.14 13.71
C THR A 93 14.14 1.24 12.40
N GLY A 94 14.24 0.13 11.70
CA GLY A 94 14.82 0.09 10.38
C GLY A 94 14.20 -1.04 9.57
N PHE A 95 14.14 -0.87 8.26
CA PHE A 95 13.76 -1.94 7.35
C PHE A 95 14.52 -1.82 6.03
N ALA A 96 14.69 -2.96 5.37
CA ALA A 96 15.12 -3.07 4.00
C ALA A 96 14.35 -4.21 3.35
N SER A 97 13.82 -4.01 2.14
CA SER A 97 13.17 -5.06 1.36
C SER A 97 13.63 -5.03 -0.09
N TYR A 98 13.69 -6.21 -0.68
CA TYR A 98 13.92 -6.44 -2.09
C TYR A 98 12.91 -7.44 -2.62
N ASP A 99 12.16 -7.06 -3.64
CA ASP A 99 11.22 -7.94 -4.33
C ASP A 99 11.61 -8.08 -5.78
N ASN A 100 11.53 -9.31 -6.29
CA ASN A 100 11.73 -9.59 -7.70
C ASN A 100 10.70 -10.60 -8.19
N GLY A 101 10.07 -10.30 -9.33
CA GLY A 101 9.02 -11.16 -9.84
C GLY A 101 8.44 -10.74 -11.16
N LYS A 102 7.21 -11.23 -11.40
CA LYS A 102 6.42 -10.93 -12.58
C LYS A 102 4.96 -10.70 -12.24
N ILE A 103 4.33 -9.83 -13.03
CA ILE A 103 2.88 -9.70 -13.17
C ILE A 103 2.52 -10.35 -14.50
N PHE A 104 1.57 -11.30 -14.50
CA PHE A 104 1.22 -12.09 -15.68
C PHE A 104 0.02 -11.49 -16.41
N ASP A 105 0.11 -11.42 -17.75
CA ASP A 105 -0.97 -10.98 -18.63
C ASP A 105 -1.60 -9.66 -18.19
N MET A 106 -0.76 -8.66 -17.87
CA MET A 106 -1.19 -7.31 -17.56
C MET A 106 -1.57 -6.58 -18.84
N GLN A 107 -2.70 -5.87 -18.84
CA GLN A 107 -3.23 -5.16 -20.00
C GLN A 107 -3.64 -3.74 -19.63
N GLY A 108 -3.79 -2.87 -20.61
CA GLY A 108 -4.40 -1.55 -20.48
C GLY A 108 -3.59 -0.50 -19.73
N SER A 109 -2.45 -0.82 -19.17
CA SER A 109 -1.56 0.17 -18.56
C SER A 109 -0.12 -0.11 -18.90
N GLU A 110 0.56 0.93 -19.39
CA GLU A 110 2.00 0.98 -19.55
C GLU A 110 2.70 1.68 -18.38
N THR A 111 1.97 1.99 -17.32
CA THR A 111 2.38 2.86 -16.21
C THR A 111 2.44 2.05 -14.93
N SER A 112 3.57 2.10 -14.20
CA SER A 112 3.63 1.63 -12.81
C SER A 112 2.74 2.48 -11.92
N ASP A 113 2.37 1.96 -10.73
CA ASP A 113 1.54 2.67 -9.75
C ASP A 113 0.22 3.18 -10.33
N ALA A 114 -0.45 2.39 -11.20
CA ALA A 114 -1.66 2.79 -11.89
C ALA A 114 -2.73 3.37 -10.95
N ALA A 115 -2.93 2.77 -9.77
CA ALA A 115 -3.89 3.27 -8.78
C ALA A 115 -3.54 4.67 -8.23
N LEU A 116 -2.24 4.99 -8.08
CA LEU A 116 -1.76 6.30 -7.64
C LEU A 116 -1.94 7.35 -8.73
N LEU A 117 -1.69 7.00 -9.99
CA LEU A 117 -1.62 7.92 -11.12
C LEU A 117 -2.93 8.01 -11.93
N TYR A 118 -3.89 7.10 -11.72
CA TYR A 118 -5.21 7.19 -12.33
C TYR A 118 -5.85 8.56 -12.06
N PRO A 119 -6.47 9.25 -13.04
CA PRO A 119 -6.85 8.73 -14.35
C PRO A 119 -5.82 8.91 -15.48
N TYR A 120 -4.66 9.51 -15.22
CA TYR A 120 -3.72 9.98 -16.25
C TYR A 120 -2.64 8.93 -16.56
N LEU A 121 -3.05 7.74 -16.96
CA LEU A 121 -2.14 6.66 -17.31
C LEU A 121 -1.65 6.76 -18.76
N THR A 122 -0.64 5.98 -19.07
CA THR A 122 -0.27 5.61 -20.47
C THR A 122 -0.75 4.18 -20.67
N ALA A 123 -1.40 3.89 -21.78
CA ALA A 123 -2.04 2.60 -22.06
C ALA A 123 -1.81 2.11 -23.48
N ASP A 124 -1.84 0.81 -23.68
CA ASP A 124 -1.83 0.12 -24.98
C ASP A 124 -2.88 -0.99 -25.04
N GLU A 125 -3.09 -1.57 -26.23
CA GLU A 125 -4.10 -2.61 -26.44
C GLU A 125 -3.56 -4.05 -26.25
N ARG A 126 -2.24 -4.27 -26.28
CA ARG A 126 -1.67 -5.62 -26.30
C ARG A 126 -1.46 -6.23 -24.92
N GLY A 127 -0.84 -5.48 -24.04
CA GLY A 127 -0.46 -6.02 -22.74
C GLY A 127 0.65 -7.07 -22.80
N GLY A 128 0.77 -7.87 -21.73
CA GLY A 128 1.72 -8.97 -21.59
C GLY A 128 2.32 -9.10 -20.18
N ASP A 129 3.29 -10.01 -20.06
CA ASP A 129 3.99 -10.23 -18.78
C ASP A 129 4.91 -9.06 -18.45
N LEU A 130 4.75 -8.49 -17.25
CA LEU A 130 5.59 -7.41 -16.74
C LEU A 130 6.58 -7.95 -15.72
N SER A 131 7.87 -7.74 -15.93
CA SER A 131 8.91 -7.98 -14.94
C SER A 131 8.90 -6.85 -13.91
N HIS A 132 8.99 -7.21 -12.63
CA HIS A 132 8.88 -6.30 -11.49
C HIS A 132 10.09 -6.44 -10.58
N GLU A 133 10.71 -5.33 -10.22
CA GLU A 133 11.75 -5.22 -9.20
C GLU A 133 11.45 -4.05 -8.28
N ARG A 134 11.52 -4.28 -6.96
CA ARG A 134 11.33 -3.24 -5.95
C ARG A 134 12.43 -3.30 -4.90
N TYR A 135 12.94 -2.13 -4.56
CA TYR A 135 13.85 -1.88 -3.46
C TYR A 135 13.20 -0.89 -2.52
N ALA A 136 13.13 -1.19 -1.23
CA ALA A 136 12.64 -0.25 -0.23
C ALA A 136 13.50 -0.33 1.02
N PHE A 137 13.81 0.82 1.61
CA PHE A 137 14.52 0.91 2.87
C PHE A 137 14.12 2.16 3.62
N GLY A 138 14.26 2.11 4.93
CA GLY A 138 13.93 3.25 5.76
C GLY A 138 14.24 2.98 7.21
N GLY A 139 14.05 4.01 8.01
CA GLY A 139 14.23 3.91 9.44
C GLY A 139 13.64 5.10 10.17
N SER A 140 13.47 4.91 11.47
CA SER A 140 13.00 5.96 12.35
C SER A 140 13.82 5.99 13.63
N TYR A 141 13.86 7.16 14.23
CA TYR A 141 14.40 7.40 15.54
C TYR A 141 13.36 8.14 16.37
N SER A 142 13.12 7.68 17.58
CA SER A 142 12.30 8.36 18.57
C SER A 142 12.98 8.34 19.93
N SER A 143 12.85 9.41 20.69
CA SER A 143 13.42 9.50 22.03
C SER A 143 12.68 10.51 22.91
N ALA A 144 12.91 10.40 24.21
CA ALA A 144 12.48 11.39 25.18
C ALA A 144 13.57 12.43 25.42
N ILE A 145 13.21 13.71 25.35
CA ILE A 145 14.08 14.82 25.79
C ILE A 145 14.18 14.82 27.32
N ASP A 146 13.00 14.77 27.94
CA ASP A 146 12.85 14.77 29.40
C ASP A 146 11.72 13.80 29.83
N SER A 147 11.13 14.01 31.00
CA SER A 147 10.00 13.20 31.50
C SER A 147 8.71 13.37 30.69
N HIS A 148 8.54 14.46 29.96
CA HIS A 148 7.30 14.85 29.28
C HIS A 148 7.43 14.91 27.76
N TRP A 149 8.52 15.47 27.24
CA TRP A 149 8.66 15.72 25.81
C TRP A 149 9.28 14.53 25.07
N LEU A 150 8.65 14.19 23.97
CA LEU A 150 9.09 13.18 22.99
C LEU A 150 9.37 13.84 21.65
N TYR A 151 10.31 13.29 20.90
CA TYR A 151 10.52 13.65 19.51
C TYR A 151 10.80 12.42 18.68
N GLY A 152 10.58 12.52 17.39
CA GLY A 152 10.87 11.44 16.45
C GLY A 152 11.00 11.94 15.03
N ALA A 153 11.74 11.17 14.25
CA ALA A 153 11.90 11.38 12.81
C ALA A 153 11.88 10.03 12.10
N GLU A 154 11.41 10.05 10.85
CA GLU A 154 11.36 8.89 9.97
C GLU A 154 11.79 9.31 8.57
N LEU A 155 12.56 8.44 7.91
CA LEU A 155 12.94 8.58 6.51
C LEU A 155 12.78 7.23 5.83
N SER A 156 12.14 7.20 4.66
CA SER A 156 12.03 6.01 3.84
C SER A 156 12.16 6.34 2.35
N TYR A 157 12.71 5.39 1.62
CA TYR A 157 12.84 5.47 0.17
C TYR A 157 12.44 4.14 -0.46
N GLN A 158 11.72 4.23 -1.57
CA GLN A 158 11.35 3.09 -2.41
C GLN A 158 11.70 3.40 -3.86
N ALA A 159 12.29 2.43 -4.54
CA ALA A 159 12.48 2.43 -5.98
C ALA A 159 11.83 1.18 -6.58
N VAL A 160 11.14 1.36 -7.73
CA VAL A 160 10.55 0.25 -8.49
C VAL A 160 10.98 0.36 -9.93
N GLN A 161 11.26 -0.78 -10.55
CA GLN A 161 11.46 -0.91 -11.99
C GLN A 161 10.52 -1.98 -12.52
N ASP A 162 9.65 -1.56 -13.46
CA ASP A 162 8.74 -2.45 -14.19
C ASP A 162 9.05 -2.38 -15.67
N TYR A 163 9.14 -3.54 -16.33
CA TYR A 163 9.40 -3.56 -17.77
C TYR A 163 8.82 -4.79 -18.45
N ARG A 164 8.44 -4.63 -19.72
CA ARG A 164 7.96 -5.71 -20.61
C ARG A 164 8.96 -5.94 -21.76
N ARG A 165 9.10 -7.20 -22.19
CA ARG A 165 10.04 -7.60 -23.26
C ARG A 165 9.40 -7.76 -24.63
N CYS A 166 8.07 -7.77 -24.71
CA CYS A 166 7.33 -7.76 -25.99
C CYS A 166 6.77 -6.36 -26.26
N ASP A 167 6.60 -6.02 -27.54
CA ASP A 167 6.11 -4.72 -27.97
C ASP A 167 4.62 -4.52 -27.65
N PRO A 168 4.24 -3.32 -27.23
CA PRO A 168 5.10 -2.20 -26.82
C PRO A 168 5.93 -2.58 -25.58
N ARG A 169 7.17 -2.08 -25.50
CA ARG A 169 8.11 -2.38 -24.40
C ARG A 169 8.20 -1.22 -23.42
N PRO A 170 7.28 -1.10 -22.46
CA PRO A 170 7.40 -0.10 -21.43
C PRO A 170 8.58 -0.42 -20.52
N LYS A 171 9.27 0.62 -20.10
CA LYS A 171 10.20 0.60 -18.99
C LYS A 171 9.84 1.74 -18.05
N ASN A 172 9.33 1.39 -16.88
CA ASN A 172 9.01 2.31 -15.82
C ASN A 172 10.09 2.28 -14.75
N THR A 173 10.52 3.44 -14.30
CA THR A 173 11.39 3.57 -13.13
C THR A 173 10.74 4.58 -12.20
N THR A 174 10.40 4.15 -10.99
CA THR A 174 9.78 5.00 -9.97
C THR A 174 10.70 5.21 -8.78
N GLY A 175 10.53 6.32 -8.10
CA GLY A 175 11.18 6.61 -6.82
C GLY A 175 10.24 7.39 -5.93
N THR A 176 10.10 6.93 -4.68
CA THR A 176 9.30 7.59 -3.65
C THR A 176 10.17 7.83 -2.42
N LEU A 177 10.33 9.08 -2.02
CA LEU A 177 10.98 9.49 -0.79
C LEU A 177 9.94 10.04 0.17
N VAL A 178 9.96 9.59 1.43
CA VAL A 178 9.10 10.10 2.51
C VAL A 178 9.97 10.48 3.68
N ALA A 179 9.74 11.67 4.23
CA ALA A 179 10.38 12.16 5.44
C ALA A 179 9.31 12.69 6.40
N LYS A 180 9.40 12.33 7.67
CA LYS A 180 8.49 12.79 8.73
C LYS A 180 9.28 13.27 9.94
N VAL A 181 8.77 14.30 10.59
CA VAL A 181 9.23 14.75 11.91
C VAL A 181 8.04 14.86 12.84
N SER A 182 8.26 14.67 14.12
CA SER A 182 7.17 14.62 15.09
C SER A 182 7.63 15.05 16.48
N ALA A 183 6.65 15.56 17.22
CA ALA A 183 6.78 15.86 18.63
C ALA A 183 5.67 15.16 19.42
N GLY A 184 5.94 14.81 20.66
CA GLY A 184 4.96 14.22 21.57
C GLY A 184 5.08 14.81 22.98
N TYR A 185 3.97 14.74 23.70
CA TYR A 185 3.90 15.17 25.08
C TYR A 185 3.25 14.11 25.96
N ARG A 186 3.90 13.75 27.04
CA ARG A 186 3.46 12.77 28.02
C ARG A 186 2.60 13.40 29.08
N LEU A 187 1.37 12.97 29.14
CA LEU A 187 0.47 13.19 30.26
C LEU A 187 0.55 12.01 31.24
N SER A 188 -0.14 12.06 32.37
CA SER A 188 -0.07 11.00 33.38
C SER A 188 -0.47 9.61 32.84
N ARG A 189 -1.52 9.53 32.01
CA ARG A 189 -2.09 8.28 31.47
C ARG A 189 -2.03 8.18 29.95
N TYR A 190 -1.77 9.29 29.26
CA TYR A 190 -1.84 9.40 27.81
C TYR A 190 -0.59 10.04 27.25
N ASP A 191 -0.27 9.70 26.02
CA ASP A 191 0.70 10.42 25.22
C ASP A 191 -0.02 11.05 24.03
N ILE A 192 0.22 12.35 23.79
CA ILE A 192 -0.29 13.09 22.64
C ILE A 192 0.89 13.30 21.70
N GLY A 193 0.67 13.18 20.39
CA GLY A 193 1.69 13.43 19.41
C GLY A 193 1.18 14.13 18.18
N ILE A 194 2.05 14.91 17.55
CA ILE A 194 1.84 15.53 16.25
C ILE A 194 3.00 15.15 15.32
N ALA A 195 2.68 14.84 14.07
CA ALA A 195 3.66 14.60 13.02
C ALA A 195 3.36 15.43 11.79
N VAL A 196 4.42 15.85 11.10
CA VAL A 196 4.36 16.48 9.78
C VAL A 196 5.29 15.68 8.86
N GLY A 197 4.77 15.31 7.70
CA GLY A 197 5.49 14.56 6.69
C GLY A 197 5.50 15.27 5.34
N ALA A 198 6.52 14.98 4.55
CA ALA A 198 6.63 15.37 3.16
C ALA A 198 7.02 14.15 2.31
N SER A 199 6.47 14.07 1.12
CA SER A 199 6.80 13.01 0.17
C SER A 199 7.12 13.57 -1.21
N LYS A 200 8.03 12.88 -1.91
CA LYS A 200 8.40 13.14 -3.29
C LYS A 200 8.29 11.87 -4.10
N TYR A 201 7.49 11.92 -5.14
CA TYR A 201 7.29 10.85 -6.12
C TYR A 201 7.86 11.26 -7.47
N LYS A 202 8.55 10.35 -8.13
CA LYS A 202 8.96 10.49 -9.53
C LYS A 202 8.77 9.16 -10.25
N GLN A 203 8.26 9.24 -11.48
CA GLN A 203 8.26 8.10 -12.41
C GLN A 203 8.69 8.59 -13.77
N THR A 204 9.54 7.81 -14.44
CA THR A 204 9.77 7.90 -15.87
C THR A 204 9.20 6.66 -16.53
N ASN A 205 8.49 6.87 -17.63
CA ASN A 205 7.94 5.82 -18.48
C ASN A 205 8.51 6.02 -19.87
N SER A 206 9.14 4.98 -20.44
CA SER A 206 9.67 4.98 -21.79
C SER A 206 9.17 3.75 -22.52
N ILE A 207 8.59 3.93 -23.70
CA ILE A 207 8.02 2.86 -24.51
C ILE A 207 8.84 2.76 -25.81
N ILE A 208 9.34 1.56 -26.10
CA ILE A 208 10.14 1.25 -27.27
C ILE A 208 9.41 0.19 -28.10
N PHE A 209 9.43 0.35 -29.40
CA PHE A 209 8.96 -0.64 -30.38
C PHE A 209 10.16 -1.22 -31.11
N MET A 210 10.17 -2.53 -31.29
CA MET A 210 11.21 -3.26 -32.03
C MET A 210 10.64 -3.93 -33.30
N SER A 211 9.33 -3.93 -33.46
CA SER A 211 8.66 -4.51 -34.62
C SER A 211 8.85 -3.63 -35.86
N GLU A 212 9.29 -4.22 -36.96
CA GLU A 212 9.38 -3.57 -38.29
C GLU A 212 7.98 -3.47 -38.95
N LEU A 213 6.97 -4.15 -38.44
CA LEU A 213 5.61 -4.19 -39.02
C LEU A 213 4.73 -3.01 -38.62
N GLY A 214 5.29 -2.04 -37.92
CA GLY A 214 4.59 -0.87 -37.46
C GLY A 214 4.50 -0.80 -35.92
N GLU A 215 4.01 0.34 -35.45
CA GLU A 215 3.88 0.63 -34.01
C GLU A 215 2.43 0.58 -33.58
N ASP A 216 2.18 -0.02 -32.42
CA ASP A 216 0.86 0.03 -31.80
C ASP A 216 0.55 1.42 -31.27
N LYS A 217 -0.73 1.72 -31.16
CA LYS A 217 -1.20 3.01 -30.69
C LYS A 217 -1.04 3.13 -29.19
N ILE A 218 -0.41 4.20 -28.73
CA ILE A 218 -0.30 4.56 -27.33
C ILE A 218 -1.39 5.59 -26.99
N TYR A 219 -2.05 5.40 -25.84
CA TYR A 219 -3.10 6.26 -25.37
C TYR A 219 -2.68 6.94 -24.06
N HIS A 220 -3.02 8.23 -23.92
CA HIS A 220 -2.90 8.96 -22.65
C HIS A 220 -4.29 9.10 -22.06
N THR A 221 -4.61 8.26 -21.07
CA THR A 221 -5.95 8.18 -20.49
C THR A 221 -6.30 9.44 -19.68
N THR A 222 -7.58 9.73 -19.60
CA THR A 222 -8.16 10.83 -18.81
C THR A 222 -9.24 10.35 -17.83
N GLY A 223 -9.45 9.01 -17.78
CA GLY A 223 -10.38 8.33 -16.90
C GLY A 223 -11.69 7.91 -17.57
N LEU A 224 -12.34 6.89 -17.00
CA LEU A 224 -13.64 6.38 -17.45
C LEU A 224 -13.69 6.04 -18.96
N GLY A 225 -12.57 5.49 -19.50
CA GLY A 225 -12.47 5.11 -20.91
C GLY A 225 -12.23 6.27 -21.87
N THR A 226 -11.81 7.42 -21.38
CA THR A 226 -11.43 8.58 -22.22
C THR A 226 -9.93 8.75 -22.33
N HIS A 227 -9.47 9.48 -23.35
CA HIS A 227 -8.07 9.78 -23.58
C HIS A 227 -7.87 11.09 -24.33
N TYR A 228 -6.63 11.59 -24.39
CA TYR A 228 -6.25 12.73 -25.20
C TYR A 228 -6.18 12.34 -26.68
N ASN A 229 -7.23 12.65 -27.45
CA ASN A 229 -7.29 12.32 -28.88
C ASN A 229 -6.13 12.92 -29.69
N ARG A 230 -5.73 14.16 -29.37
CA ARG A 230 -4.66 14.87 -30.08
C ARG A 230 -3.30 14.20 -29.96
N PHE A 231 -3.03 13.51 -28.85
CA PHE A 231 -1.75 12.86 -28.59
C PHE A 231 -1.80 11.33 -28.70
N ALA A 232 -2.91 10.78 -29.24
CA ALA A 232 -3.03 9.34 -29.47
C ALA A 232 -1.97 8.88 -30.49
N GLY A 233 -1.15 7.91 -30.12
CA GLY A 233 -0.01 7.43 -30.91
C GLY A 233 1.25 8.27 -30.79
N GLN A 234 1.26 9.35 -29.99
CA GLN A 234 2.40 10.19 -29.71
C GLN A 234 2.77 10.11 -28.22
N GLY A 235 3.92 10.68 -27.84
CA GLY A 235 4.30 10.74 -26.43
C GLY A 235 4.73 9.37 -25.87
N LYS A 236 5.69 8.71 -26.51
CA LYS A 236 6.22 7.40 -26.07
C LYS A 236 7.01 7.47 -24.76
N THR A 237 7.44 8.68 -24.40
CA THR A 237 8.15 8.91 -23.14
C THR A 237 7.40 9.92 -22.30
N SER A 238 7.05 9.52 -21.09
CA SER A 238 6.36 10.38 -20.14
C SER A 238 7.03 10.38 -18.78
N ALA A 239 6.85 11.47 -18.04
CA ALA A 239 7.31 11.62 -16.66
C ALA A 239 6.16 12.04 -15.75
N TYR A 240 6.17 11.50 -14.53
CA TYR A 240 5.27 11.89 -13.46
C TYR A 240 6.09 12.46 -12.32
N ASN A 241 5.70 13.64 -11.85
CA ASN A 241 6.32 14.31 -10.73
C ASN A 241 5.26 14.61 -9.67
N GLY A 242 5.38 13.96 -8.52
CA GLY A 242 4.45 14.09 -7.40
C GLY A 242 5.11 14.70 -6.17
N THR A 243 4.32 15.42 -5.38
CA THR A 243 4.67 15.94 -4.05
C THR A 243 3.50 15.77 -3.11
N GLY A 244 3.77 15.38 -1.88
CA GLY A 244 2.76 15.24 -0.84
C GLY A 244 3.19 15.88 0.47
N VAL A 245 2.20 16.25 1.26
CA VAL A 245 2.35 16.70 2.65
C VAL A 245 1.30 15.96 3.47
N ASP A 246 1.69 15.48 4.63
CA ASP A 246 0.79 14.86 5.60
C ASP A 246 0.97 15.48 6.99
N VAL A 247 -0.12 15.56 7.74
CA VAL A 247 -0.16 16.00 9.13
C VAL A 247 -1.01 15.02 9.90
N SER A 248 -0.51 14.56 11.05
CA SER A 248 -1.25 13.65 11.94
C SER A 248 -1.20 14.17 13.37
N LEU A 249 -2.33 14.08 14.07
CA LEU A 249 -2.47 14.37 15.49
C LEU A 249 -3.08 13.14 16.17
N GLY A 250 -2.40 12.63 17.19
CA GLY A 250 -2.82 11.39 17.85
C GLY A 250 -2.77 11.47 19.37
N LEU A 251 -3.68 10.73 20.00
CA LEU A 251 -3.74 10.45 21.42
C LEU A 251 -3.67 8.94 21.62
N THR A 252 -2.79 8.47 22.48
CA THR A 252 -2.68 7.05 22.81
C THR A 252 -2.53 6.84 24.32
N PRO A 253 -3.22 5.85 24.92
CA PRO A 253 -3.05 5.51 26.32
C PRO A 253 -1.78 4.65 26.50
N ARG A 254 -1.12 4.81 27.64
CA ARG A 254 0.07 3.99 28.00
C ARG A 254 -0.30 2.58 28.44
N VAL A 255 -1.45 2.42 29.05
CA VAL A 255 -1.99 1.13 29.46
C VAL A 255 -3.32 0.94 28.73
N GLY A 256 -4.42 0.75 29.39
CA GLY A 256 -5.74 0.73 28.79
C GLY A 256 -6.37 2.12 28.73
N GLY A 257 -7.24 2.37 27.76
CA GLY A 257 -7.96 3.64 27.63
C GLY A 257 -8.37 3.97 26.21
N VAL A 258 -8.79 5.21 26.01
CA VAL A 258 -9.21 5.74 24.71
C VAL A 258 -7.99 6.12 23.89
N PHE A 259 -8.03 5.86 22.60
CA PHE A 259 -7.07 6.39 21.62
C PHE A 259 -7.81 7.10 20.48
N ALA A 260 -7.16 8.05 19.85
CA ALA A 260 -7.69 8.76 18.69
C ALA A 260 -6.56 9.20 17.77
N ASN A 261 -6.85 9.27 16.49
CA ASN A 261 -5.95 9.82 15.49
C ASN A 261 -6.73 10.60 14.44
N VAL A 262 -6.21 11.77 14.06
CA VAL A 262 -6.71 12.59 12.96
C VAL A 262 -5.55 12.80 12.00
N ALA A 263 -5.74 12.44 10.73
CA ALA A 263 -4.73 12.60 9.71
C ALA A 263 -5.29 13.37 8.50
N TYR A 264 -4.52 14.30 7.99
CA TYR A 264 -4.75 14.97 6.71
C TYR A 264 -3.59 14.72 5.79
N ARG A 265 -3.88 14.40 4.52
CA ARG A 265 -2.88 14.23 3.47
C ARG A 265 -3.30 14.99 2.23
N HIS A 266 -2.38 15.76 1.69
CA HIS A 266 -2.44 16.32 0.36
C HIS A 266 -1.37 15.68 -0.52
N PHE A 267 -1.74 15.26 -1.73
CA PHE A 267 -0.78 14.75 -2.73
C PHE A 267 -1.16 15.31 -4.09
N SER A 268 -0.18 15.81 -4.83
CA SER A 268 -0.37 16.35 -6.17
C SER A 268 0.68 15.78 -7.10
N PHE A 269 0.28 15.36 -8.30
CA PHE A 269 1.23 14.99 -9.35
C PHE A 269 0.90 15.64 -10.70
N ARG A 270 1.93 15.75 -11.55
CA ARG A 270 1.82 16.20 -12.94
C ARG A 270 2.37 15.14 -13.87
N LYS A 271 1.67 14.88 -14.99
CA LYS A 271 2.12 14.10 -16.12
C LYS A 271 2.67 15.01 -17.20
N GLN A 272 3.85 14.68 -17.74
CA GLN A 272 4.50 15.40 -18.82
C GLN A 272 4.91 14.42 -19.91
N LEU A 273 4.82 14.84 -21.18
CA LEU A 273 5.36 14.10 -22.33
C LEU A 273 6.76 14.64 -22.63
N THR A 274 7.78 13.83 -22.33
CA THR A 274 9.17 14.30 -22.34
C THR A 274 9.74 14.38 -23.76
N ASP A 275 9.28 13.54 -24.66
CA ASP A 275 9.61 13.55 -26.09
C ASP A 275 8.91 14.70 -26.87
N LEU A 276 7.93 15.33 -26.27
CA LEU A 276 7.26 16.53 -26.80
C LEU A 276 7.68 17.80 -26.01
N ASN A 277 8.98 17.97 -25.79
CA ASN A 277 9.55 19.11 -25.09
C ASN A 277 8.99 19.32 -23.67
N ASN A 278 8.84 18.20 -22.90
CA ASN A 278 8.28 18.20 -21.54
C ASN A 278 6.86 18.79 -21.47
N LEU A 279 6.02 18.52 -22.46
CA LEU A 279 4.66 19.02 -22.55
C LEU A 279 3.85 18.66 -21.29
N PRO A 280 3.37 19.62 -20.48
CA PRO A 280 2.64 19.36 -19.26
C PRO A 280 1.20 18.94 -19.59
N LEU A 281 0.93 17.63 -19.67
CA LEU A 281 -0.33 17.09 -20.17
C LEU A 281 -1.48 17.24 -19.17
N ALA A 282 -1.25 16.81 -17.94
CA ALA A 282 -2.28 16.75 -16.91
C ALA A 282 -1.72 16.90 -15.50
N LYS A 283 -2.61 17.20 -14.56
CA LYS A 283 -2.34 17.27 -13.12
C LYS A 283 -3.48 16.62 -12.34
N ALA A 284 -3.17 15.92 -11.24
CA ALA A 284 -4.18 15.50 -10.27
C ALA A 284 -3.80 15.96 -8.86
N ASP A 285 -4.83 16.35 -8.09
CA ASP A 285 -4.72 16.79 -6.71
C ASP A 285 -5.59 15.90 -5.82
N ASP A 286 -4.99 15.28 -4.81
CA ASP A 286 -5.64 14.48 -3.79
C ASP A 286 -5.71 15.23 -2.46
N ASN A 287 -6.87 15.19 -1.82
CA ASN A 287 -7.05 15.62 -0.45
C ASN A 287 -7.73 14.48 0.32
N ALA A 288 -7.09 14.01 1.37
CA ALA A 288 -7.60 12.92 2.20
C ALA A 288 -7.63 13.33 3.67
N VAL A 289 -8.74 12.98 4.34
CA VAL A 289 -8.89 13.11 5.79
C VAL A 289 -9.17 11.72 6.35
N GLY A 290 -8.46 11.35 7.39
CA GLY A 290 -8.66 10.13 8.17
C GLY A 290 -8.96 10.45 9.62
N LEU A 291 -9.95 9.77 10.21
CA LEU A 291 -10.30 9.83 11.61
C LEU A 291 -10.32 8.41 12.16
N GLU A 292 -9.69 8.19 13.28
CA GLU A 292 -9.74 6.94 14.02
C GLU A 292 -10.00 7.28 15.49
N ALA A 293 -10.91 6.54 16.15
CA ALA A 293 -11.09 6.61 17.58
C ALA A 293 -11.43 5.22 18.10
N GLY A 294 -10.93 4.90 19.28
CA GLY A 294 -11.16 3.59 19.85
C GLY A 294 -10.84 3.53 21.34
N TRP A 295 -11.03 2.34 21.87
CA TRP A 295 -10.77 2.00 23.25
C TRP A 295 -10.02 0.68 23.30
N GLN A 296 -8.99 0.61 24.13
CA GLN A 296 -8.16 -0.59 24.28
C GLN A 296 -7.99 -0.98 25.76
N THR A 297 -7.96 -2.28 25.99
CA THR A 297 -7.56 -2.92 27.23
C THR A 297 -6.55 -4.03 26.92
N ASP A 298 -6.17 -4.82 27.91
CA ASP A 298 -5.29 -5.97 27.65
C ASP A 298 -5.97 -7.03 26.77
N ALA A 299 -7.29 -7.21 26.92
CA ALA A 299 -8.06 -8.21 26.19
C ALA A 299 -8.77 -7.69 24.94
N TRP A 300 -9.09 -6.40 24.86
CA TRP A 300 -9.93 -5.84 23.80
C TRP A 300 -9.33 -4.59 23.16
N VAL A 301 -9.51 -4.48 21.85
CA VAL A 301 -9.39 -3.21 21.13
C VAL A 301 -10.65 -3.02 20.29
N LEU A 302 -11.39 -1.96 20.56
CA LEU A 302 -12.58 -1.55 19.81
C LEU A 302 -12.25 -0.24 19.11
N LYS A 303 -12.54 -0.12 17.81
CA LYS A 303 -12.31 1.13 17.09
C LYS A 303 -13.33 1.42 16.01
N GLY A 304 -13.56 2.71 15.79
CA GLY A 304 -14.23 3.26 14.65
C GLY A 304 -13.24 4.00 13.76
N VAL A 305 -13.43 3.92 12.46
CA VAL A 305 -12.62 4.63 11.47
C VAL A 305 -13.52 5.34 10.47
N PHE A 306 -13.11 6.52 10.05
CA PHE A 306 -13.70 7.26 8.95
C PHE A 306 -12.60 7.78 8.05
N SER A 307 -12.78 7.68 6.75
CA SER A 307 -11.88 8.32 5.79
C SER A 307 -12.65 8.92 4.62
N HIS A 308 -12.18 10.06 4.15
CA HIS A 308 -12.68 10.74 2.97
C HIS A 308 -11.51 11.13 2.08
N LEU A 309 -11.55 10.69 0.82
CA LEU A 309 -10.58 11.06 -0.21
C LEU A 309 -11.32 11.78 -1.35
N ARG A 310 -10.79 12.92 -1.76
CA ARG A 310 -11.19 13.63 -2.97
C ARG A 310 -10.00 13.77 -3.90
N ARG A 311 -10.14 13.28 -5.14
CA ARG A 311 -9.21 13.49 -6.23
C ARG A 311 -9.86 14.40 -7.28
N ASP A 312 -9.17 15.45 -7.67
CA ASP A 312 -9.55 16.34 -8.77
C ASP A 312 -8.46 16.29 -9.85
N GLY A 313 -8.86 16.03 -11.09
CA GLY A 313 -7.99 15.93 -12.24
C GLY A 313 -8.16 17.11 -13.20
N TYR A 314 -7.04 17.65 -13.67
CA TYR A 314 -6.99 18.81 -14.56
C TYR A 314 -6.26 18.45 -15.84
N GLU A 315 -6.82 18.83 -16.96
CA GLU A 315 -6.32 18.57 -18.30
C GLU A 315 -5.94 19.88 -18.97
N ASN A 316 -4.74 19.93 -19.55
CA ASN A 316 -4.28 21.07 -20.29
C ASN A 316 -4.75 20.99 -21.75
N ILE A 317 -5.24 22.12 -22.25
CA ILE A 317 -5.67 22.29 -23.64
C ILE A 317 -4.59 23.07 -24.36
N PHE A 318 -4.25 22.60 -25.55
CA PHE A 318 -3.14 23.17 -26.34
C PHE A 318 -3.65 23.74 -27.67
N GLY A 319 -3.08 24.86 -28.07
CA GLY A 319 -3.22 25.44 -29.39
C GLY A 319 -2.42 24.71 -30.46
N ASP A 320 -2.45 25.22 -31.67
CA ASP A 320 -1.67 24.64 -32.75
C ASP A 320 -0.18 24.80 -32.51
N PRO A 321 0.63 23.79 -32.87
CA PRO A 321 2.04 23.80 -32.60
C PRO A 321 2.75 24.86 -33.44
N SER A 322 3.69 25.57 -32.84
CA SER A 322 4.68 26.38 -33.51
C SER A 322 6.03 25.66 -33.43
N GLY A 323 6.43 24.99 -34.51
CA GLY A 323 7.53 24.04 -34.49
C GLY A 323 7.19 22.84 -33.57
N GLN A 324 8.03 22.58 -32.57
CA GLN A 324 7.83 21.53 -31.57
C GLN A 324 7.17 22.02 -30.28
N VAL A 325 6.73 23.27 -30.23
CA VAL A 325 6.12 23.88 -29.03
C VAL A 325 4.62 23.94 -29.19
N TYR A 326 3.89 23.32 -28.26
CA TYR A 326 2.44 23.39 -28.14
C TYR A 326 2.08 24.45 -27.09
N PRO A 327 1.54 25.63 -27.47
CA PRO A 327 1.15 26.63 -26.50
C PRO A 327 -0.04 26.14 -25.66
N GLN A 328 0.11 26.16 -24.36
CA GLN A 328 -1.01 25.86 -23.46
C GLN A 328 -1.99 27.01 -23.47
N ILE A 329 -3.24 26.78 -23.87
CA ILE A 329 -4.31 27.74 -23.92
C ILE A 329 -5.10 27.80 -22.61
N ALA A 330 -5.41 26.64 -22.05
CA ALA A 330 -6.25 26.52 -20.86
C ALA A 330 -5.87 25.27 -20.03
N SER A 331 -6.34 25.24 -18.79
CA SER A 331 -6.36 24.06 -17.94
C SER A 331 -7.78 23.88 -17.42
N VAL A 332 -8.39 22.72 -17.66
CA VAL A 332 -9.78 22.46 -17.35
C VAL A 332 -9.88 21.27 -16.41
N LYS A 333 -10.73 21.37 -15.40
CA LYS A 333 -11.06 20.22 -14.56
C LYS A 333 -11.90 19.24 -15.37
N GLY A 334 -11.32 18.08 -15.69
CA GLY A 334 -11.98 17.01 -16.45
C GLY A 334 -12.49 15.89 -15.57
N TYR A 335 -11.77 15.55 -14.53
CA TYR A 335 -12.02 14.36 -13.70
C TYR A 335 -12.24 14.71 -12.23
N SER A 336 -13.10 13.95 -11.55
CA SER A 336 -13.22 13.99 -10.09
C SER A 336 -13.60 12.62 -9.53
N ARG A 337 -13.02 12.27 -8.39
CA ARG A 337 -13.37 11.06 -7.61
C ARG A 337 -13.51 11.42 -6.14
N LYS A 338 -14.55 10.88 -5.52
CA LYS A 338 -14.78 10.99 -4.08
C LYS A 338 -14.95 9.57 -3.52
N ASN A 339 -14.11 9.22 -2.56
CA ASN A 339 -14.24 7.99 -1.81
C ASN A 339 -14.51 8.31 -0.35
N MET A 340 -15.48 7.65 0.23
CA MET A 340 -15.77 7.72 1.66
C MET A 340 -15.80 6.29 2.21
N TYR A 341 -15.20 6.11 3.37
CA TYR A 341 -15.24 4.85 4.11
C TYR A 341 -15.56 5.13 5.57
N ALA A 342 -16.47 4.36 6.13
CA ALA A 342 -16.76 4.34 7.56
C ALA A 342 -16.79 2.88 8.03
N GLY A 343 -16.12 2.58 9.12
CA GLY A 343 -16.03 1.20 9.61
C GLY A 343 -15.84 1.11 11.11
N ALA A 344 -16.11 -0.08 11.64
CA ALA A 344 -15.83 -0.45 13.01
C ALA A 344 -15.10 -1.79 13.04
N SER A 345 -14.22 -1.97 14.02
CA SER A 345 -13.54 -3.24 14.24
C SER A 345 -13.36 -3.53 15.73
N ALA A 346 -13.33 -4.81 16.05
CA ALA A 346 -13.03 -5.35 17.36
C ALA A 346 -11.91 -6.38 17.24
N LEU A 347 -10.91 -6.26 18.08
CA LEU A 347 -9.90 -7.29 18.34
C LEU A 347 -10.11 -7.80 19.76
N TRP A 348 -10.29 -9.11 19.90
CA TRP A 348 -10.25 -9.78 21.20
C TRP A 348 -8.99 -10.65 21.29
N ARG A 349 -8.35 -10.60 22.45
CA ARG A 349 -7.16 -11.37 22.79
C ARG A 349 -7.32 -12.10 24.09
N SER A 350 -6.90 -13.34 24.11
CA SER A 350 -6.74 -14.15 25.33
C SER A 350 -5.33 -14.74 25.35
N ILE A 351 -4.62 -14.58 26.45
CA ILE A 351 -3.33 -15.20 26.72
C ILE A 351 -3.51 -16.06 27.96
N ALA A 352 -3.36 -17.38 27.84
CA ALA A 352 -3.48 -18.34 28.93
C ALA A 352 -2.27 -19.27 28.91
N GLY A 353 -1.34 -19.06 29.85
CA GLY A 353 -0.11 -19.81 29.94
C GLY A 353 0.72 -19.73 28.64
N ARG A 354 0.80 -20.86 27.91
CA ARG A 354 1.57 -20.95 26.64
C ARG A 354 0.72 -20.82 25.38
N ARG A 355 -0.46 -20.24 25.49
CA ARG A 355 -1.41 -20.10 24.39
C ARG A 355 -1.83 -18.64 24.24
N ARG A 356 -1.94 -18.20 22.99
CA ARG A 356 -2.52 -16.92 22.61
C ARG A 356 -3.60 -17.16 21.57
N ILE A 357 -4.73 -16.53 21.76
CA ILE A 357 -5.82 -16.49 20.78
C ILE A 357 -6.12 -15.04 20.48
N ASP A 358 -6.12 -14.68 19.22
CA ASP A 358 -6.56 -13.38 18.72
C ASP A 358 -7.75 -13.59 17.79
N VAL A 359 -8.81 -12.82 17.97
CA VAL A 359 -9.98 -12.80 17.08
C VAL A 359 -10.23 -11.37 16.66
N VAL A 360 -10.36 -11.17 15.35
CA VAL A 360 -10.65 -9.85 14.75
C VAL A 360 -11.96 -9.93 13.99
N ALA A 361 -12.84 -8.99 14.24
CA ALA A 361 -14.04 -8.77 13.45
C ALA A 361 -14.09 -7.31 12.98
N SER A 362 -14.51 -7.07 11.75
CA SER A 362 -14.71 -5.71 11.24
C SER A 362 -15.87 -5.63 10.28
N LEU A 363 -16.50 -4.46 10.27
CA LEU A 363 -17.58 -4.09 9.36
C LEU A 363 -17.26 -2.71 8.79
N GLY A 364 -17.46 -2.51 7.48
CA GLY A 364 -17.18 -1.25 6.82
C GLY A 364 -18.17 -0.96 5.71
N TYR A 365 -18.52 0.31 5.58
CA TYR A 365 -19.33 0.86 4.50
C TYR A 365 -18.48 1.79 3.67
N ALA A 366 -18.51 1.64 2.35
CA ALA A 366 -17.76 2.46 1.42
C ALA A 366 -18.65 3.03 0.31
N THR A 367 -18.37 4.26 -0.08
CA THR A 367 -18.96 4.87 -1.27
C THR A 367 -17.85 5.38 -2.19
N THR A 368 -18.04 5.20 -3.49
CA THR A 368 -17.20 5.77 -4.54
C THR A 368 -18.09 6.50 -5.52
N VAL A 369 -17.77 7.76 -5.78
CA VAL A 369 -18.41 8.59 -6.80
C VAL A 369 -17.31 9.10 -7.72
N GLU A 370 -17.41 8.76 -9.00
CA GLU A 370 -16.43 9.14 -10.01
C GLU A 370 -17.14 9.82 -11.19
N ARG A 371 -16.57 10.90 -11.71
CA ARG A 371 -17.16 11.75 -12.76
C ARG A 371 -16.10 12.23 -13.72
N TYR A 372 -16.47 12.30 -15.00
CA TYR A 372 -15.68 12.92 -16.04
C TYR A 372 -16.57 13.85 -16.87
N ARG A 373 -16.32 15.19 -16.78
CA ARG A 373 -17.02 16.26 -17.55
C ARG A 373 -18.53 16.10 -17.61
N ASP A 374 -19.16 15.66 -16.51
CA ASP A 374 -20.60 15.44 -16.34
C ASP A 374 -21.26 14.42 -17.31
N LEU A 375 -20.47 13.79 -18.20
CA LEU A 375 -20.96 12.88 -19.24
C LEU A 375 -20.75 11.40 -18.87
N ARG A 376 -19.71 11.09 -18.10
CA ARG A 376 -19.38 9.72 -17.66
C ARG A 376 -19.29 9.66 -16.15
N GLY A 377 -19.71 8.55 -15.59
CA GLY A 377 -19.64 8.40 -14.16
C GLY A 377 -19.87 7.01 -13.63
N ILE A 378 -19.39 6.82 -12.39
CA ILE A 378 -19.62 5.62 -11.59
C ILE A 378 -20.09 6.05 -10.22
N ASP A 379 -21.16 5.40 -9.74
CA ASP A 379 -21.61 5.45 -8.37
C ASP A 379 -21.58 4.03 -7.79
N LEU A 380 -20.91 3.86 -6.67
CA LEU A 380 -20.79 2.57 -6.02
C LEU A 380 -20.96 2.70 -4.51
N LYS A 381 -21.77 1.81 -3.93
CA LYS A 381 -21.90 1.66 -2.48
C LYS A 381 -21.68 0.20 -2.12
N SER A 382 -20.85 -0.07 -1.14
CA SER A 382 -20.55 -1.43 -0.72
C SER A 382 -20.44 -1.56 0.79
N LEU A 383 -20.76 -2.76 1.27
CA LEU A 383 -20.55 -3.20 2.64
C LEU A 383 -19.44 -4.25 2.63
N SER A 384 -18.52 -4.15 3.56
CA SER A 384 -17.45 -5.13 3.75
C SER A 384 -17.50 -5.68 5.17
N SER A 385 -17.28 -6.97 5.31
CA SER A 385 -17.10 -7.63 6.60
C SER A 385 -15.84 -8.48 6.55
N ARG A 386 -15.13 -8.57 7.66
CA ARG A 386 -14.00 -9.45 7.84
C ARG A 386 -14.09 -10.10 9.21
N PHE A 387 -13.83 -11.38 9.25
CA PHE A 387 -13.66 -12.17 10.45
C PHE A 387 -12.39 -12.99 10.31
N GLY A 388 -11.54 -12.96 11.33
CA GLY A 388 -10.30 -13.71 11.30
C GLY A 388 -9.74 -13.89 12.69
N GLY A 389 -8.68 -14.71 12.79
CA GLY A 389 -8.00 -14.92 14.04
C GLY A 389 -6.68 -15.62 13.88
N GLU A 390 -5.91 -15.60 14.94
CA GLU A 390 -4.64 -16.30 15.08
C GLU A 390 -4.64 -17.09 16.38
N TYR A 391 -4.24 -18.34 16.29
CA TYR A 391 -3.96 -19.21 17.43
C TYR A 391 -2.47 -19.49 17.47
N VAL A 392 -1.85 -19.23 18.61
CA VAL A 392 -0.44 -19.52 18.86
C VAL A 392 -0.33 -20.43 20.07
N VAL A 393 0.37 -21.54 19.94
CA VAL A 393 0.65 -22.44 21.06
C VAL A 393 2.15 -22.74 21.13
N MET A 394 2.69 -22.69 22.34
CA MET A 394 4.11 -22.93 22.60
C MET A 394 4.33 -24.26 23.30
N ALA A 395 5.22 -25.09 22.77
CA ALA A 395 5.66 -26.36 23.36
C ALA A 395 7.19 -26.38 23.41
N ARG A 396 7.76 -26.35 24.61
CA ARG A 396 9.22 -26.37 24.88
C ARG A 396 10.04 -25.45 23.94
N HIS A 397 10.40 -25.94 22.77
CA HIS A 397 11.24 -25.24 21.79
C HIS A 397 10.52 -24.91 20.48
N VAL A 398 9.22 -25.10 20.42
CA VAL A 398 8.43 -24.89 19.21
C VAL A 398 7.21 -24.02 19.51
N ALA A 399 6.95 -23.03 18.67
CA ALA A 399 5.66 -22.32 18.63
C ALA A 399 4.95 -22.66 17.33
N VAL A 400 3.71 -23.10 17.45
CA VAL A 400 2.82 -23.36 16.29
C VAL A 400 1.87 -22.19 16.17
N HIS A 401 1.72 -21.68 14.96
CA HIS A 401 0.82 -20.61 14.60
C HIS A 401 -0.21 -21.12 13.60
N VAL A 402 -1.45 -20.75 13.76
CA VAL A 402 -2.48 -20.95 12.76
C VAL A 402 -3.30 -19.67 12.67
N ALA A 403 -3.25 -19.01 11.53
CA ALA A 403 -4.09 -17.85 11.25
C ALA A 403 -5.09 -18.18 10.15
N ALA A 404 -6.34 -17.76 10.33
CA ALA A 404 -7.39 -17.89 9.34
C ALA A 404 -8.16 -16.58 9.22
N ASP A 405 -8.49 -16.20 7.98
CA ASP A 405 -9.27 -15.00 7.69
C ASP A 405 -10.32 -15.29 6.63
N ALA A 406 -11.50 -14.69 6.81
CA ALA A 406 -12.56 -14.64 5.83
C ALA A 406 -13.00 -13.18 5.63
N SER A 407 -13.11 -12.72 4.41
CA SER A 407 -13.67 -11.40 4.10
C SER A 407 -14.71 -11.49 3.00
N LEU A 408 -15.71 -10.64 3.12
CA LEU A 408 -16.79 -10.48 2.16
C LEU A 408 -16.98 -9.00 1.87
N ARG A 409 -17.03 -8.63 0.60
CA ARG A 409 -17.51 -7.33 0.16
C ARG A 409 -18.75 -7.54 -0.72
N GLU A 410 -19.85 -6.98 -0.29
CA GLU A 410 -21.13 -6.97 -1.00
C GLU A 410 -21.40 -5.58 -1.55
N VAL A 411 -21.84 -5.49 -2.78
CA VAL A 411 -22.21 -4.22 -3.41
C VAL A 411 -23.71 -3.98 -3.20
N LEU A 412 -24.03 -2.91 -2.50
CA LEU A 412 -25.40 -2.53 -2.16
C LEU A 412 -26.09 -1.82 -3.33
N SER A 413 -25.33 -0.98 -4.04
CA SER A 413 -25.81 -0.34 -5.26
C SER A 413 -24.62 0.00 -6.16
N SER A 414 -24.81 -0.12 -7.45
CA SER A 414 -23.85 0.28 -8.47
C SER A 414 -24.59 0.85 -9.68
N SER A 415 -24.08 1.94 -10.22
CA SER A 415 -24.53 2.51 -11.48
C SER A 415 -23.33 3.07 -12.25
N ALA A 416 -23.37 2.91 -13.55
CA ALA A 416 -22.43 3.49 -14.48
C ALA A 416 -23.17 4.11 -15.65
N TYR A 417 -22.73 5.24 -16.10
CA TYR A 417 -23.28 5.94 -17.25
C TYR A 417 -22.18 6.46 -18.15
N GLY A 418 -22.43 6.43 -19.45
CA GLY A 418 -21.48 6.89 -20.46
C GLY A 418 -20.25 6.01 -20.65
N LEU A 419 -20.17 4.82 -20.05
CA LEU A 419 -19.03 3.90 -20.22
C LEU A 419 -19.14 3.03 -21.47
N GLY A 420 -20.31 2.94 -22.10
CA GLY A 420 -20.52 2.13 -23.31
C GLY A 420 -19.76 2.66 -24.51
N GLY A 421 -19.08 1.79 -25.23
CA GLY A 421 -18.33 2.07 -26.46
C GLY A 421 -17.60 0.82 -26.92
N ASP A 422 -17.37 0.71 -28.23
CA ASP A 422 -16.67 -0.43 -28.83
C ASP A 422 -15.15 -0.25 -28.85
N ASP A 423 -14.68 0.95 -28.48
CA ASP A 423 -13.26 1.22 -28.41
C ASP A 423 -12.60 0.52 -27.20
N PHE A 424 -11.30 0.27 -27.33
CA PHE A 424 -10.52 -0.44 -26.34
C PHE A 424 -10.63 0.15 -24.93
N LEU A 425 -10.51 1.47 -24.75
CA LEU A 425 -10.52 2.11 -23.43
C LEU A 425 -11.91 2.09 -22.79
N SER A 426 -12.99 2.20 -23.57
CA SER A 426 -14.35 2.06 -23.08
C SER A 426 -14.63 0.63 -22.60
N ARG A 427 -14.11 -0.40 -23.29
CA ARG A 427 -14.17 -1.79 -22.83
C ARG A 427 -13.41 -1.99 -21.51
N PHE A 428 -12.22 -1.38 -21.36
CA PHE A 428 -11.48 -1.40 -20.11
C PHE A 428 -12.26 -0.79 -18.96
N ALA A 429 -12.77 0.41 -19.12
CA ALA A 429 -13.56 1.08 -18.07
C ALA A 429 -14.80 0.27 -17.68
N SER A 430 -15.42 -0.41 -18.63
CA SER A 430 -16.53 -1.32 -18.39
C SER A 430 -16.11 -2.57 -17.59
N CYS A 431 -14.96 -3.16 -17.91
CA CYS A 431 -14.40 -4.28 -17.14
C CYS A 431 -14.06 -3.88 -15.71
N ASP A 432 -13.45 -2.72 -15.51
CA ASP A 432 -13.13 -2.20 -14.17
C ASP A 432 -14.39 -1.93 -13.35
N PHE A 433 -15.43 -1.40 -13.98
CA PHE A 433 -16.73 -1.24 -13.33
C PHE A 433 -17.34 -2.59 -12.93
N LEU A 434 -17.31 -3.59 -13.81
CA LEU A 434 -17.82 -4.94 -13.51
C LEU A 434 -17.05 -5.60 -12.36
N TYR A 435 -15.75 -5.38 -12.29
CA TYR A 435 -14.94 -5.81 -11.13
C TYR A 435 -15.35 -5.06 -9.86
N ALA A 436 -15.42 -3.73 -9.92
CA ALA A 436 -15.74 -2.90 -8.78
C ALA A 436 -17.16 -3.14 -8.24
N SER A 437 -18.13 -3.45 -9.14
CA SER A 437 -19.52 -3.76 -8.81
C SER A 437 -19.76 -5.23 -8.46
N GLY A 438 -18.75 -6.10 -8.59
CA GLY A 438 -18.84 -7.52 -8.25
C GLY A 438 -18.73 -7.78 -6.74
N ARG A 439 -19.26 -8.94 -6.32
CA ARG A 439 -19.01 -9.48 -4.98
C ARG A 439 -17.55 -9.94 -4.87
N HIS A 440 -16.89 -9.63 -3.74
CA HIS A 440 -15.55 -10.13 -3.45
C HIS A 440 -15.58 -11.01 -2.20
N ILE A 441 -14.92 -12.15 -2.29
CA ILE A 441 -14.76 -13.10 -1.18
C ILE A 441 -13.29 -13.45 -1.10
N ASP A 442 -12.71 -13.39 0.09
CA ASP A 442 -11.37 -13.89 0.37
C ASP A 442 -11.44 -14.85 1.55
N LEU A 443 -10.82 -15.99 1.40
CA LEU A 443 -10.63 -16.99 2.44
C LEU A 443 -9.15 -17.32 2.50
N SER A 444 -8.52 -17.27 3.67
CA SER A 444 -7.12 -17.62 3.82
C SER A 444 -6.85 -18.46 5.05
N LEU A 445 -5.86 -19.34 4.92
CA LEU A 445 -5.32 -20.17 6.00
C LEU A 445 -3.80 -20.07 5.97
N ARG A 446 -3.18 -19.77 7.11
CA ARG A 446 -1.75 -19.58 7.24
C ARG A 446 -1.21 -20.32 8.46
N PRO A 447 -0.85 -21.60 8.31
CA PRO A 447 -0.10 -22.33 9.33
C PRO A 447 1.35 -21.84 9.37
N GLY A 448 1.94 -21.95 10.55
CA GLY A 448 3.33 -21.58 10.75
C GLY A 448 3.95 -22.31 11.95
N LEU A 449 5.27 -22.40 11.93
CA LEU A 449 6.04 -23.05 12.96
C LEU A 449 7.31 -22.26 13.22
N ASP A 450 7.56 -21.91 14.49
CA ASP A 450 8.81 -21.29 14.93
C ASP A 450 9.56 -22.27 15.84
N TYR A 451 10.81 -22.51 15.52
CA TYR A 451 11.75 -23.21 16.38
C TYR A 451 12.52 -22.19 17.22
N LEU A 452 12.44 -22.34 18.55
CA LEU A 452 13.09 -21.45 19.50
C LEU A 452 14.53 -21.91 19.72
N LEU A 453 15.46 -21.08 19.30
CA LEU A 453 16.89 -21.23 19.46
C LEU A 453 17.37 -20.63 20.79
N ARG A 454 18.61 -20.93 21.19
CA ARG A 454 19.22 -20.31 22.37
C ARG A 454 19.38 -18.80 22.20
N GLY A 455 19.26 -18.04 23.29
CA GLY A 455 19.46 -16.60 23.30
C GLY A 455 18.31 -15.77 22.71
N GLY A 456 17.08 -16.29 22.76
CA GLY A 456 15.90 -15.53 22.30
C GLY A 456 15.66 -15.52 20.79
N ARG A 457 16.47 -16.27 20.04
CA ARG A 457 16.37 -16.35 18.58
C ARG A 457 15.29 -17.34 18.17
N THR A 458 14.71 -17.12 16.97
CA THR A 458 13.75 -18.08 16.40
C THR A 458 14.04 -18.29 14.92
N ALA A 459 13.80 -19.51 14.44
CA ALA A 459 13.76 -19.84 13.02
C ALA A 459 12.34 -20.34 12.70
N GLY A 460 11.65 -19.68 11.79
CA GLY A 460 10.24 -19.91 11.49
C GLY A 460 10.00 -20.28 10.03
N LEU A 461 8.99 -21.12 9.82
CA LEU A 461 8.40 -21.42 8.53
C LEU A 461 6.94 -20.98 8.56
N ARG A 462 6.50 -20.24 7.56
CA ARG A 462 5.10 -19.90 7.32
C ARG A 462 4.70 -20.44 5.96
N LEU A 463 3.52 -21.03 5.88
CA LEU A 463 2.87 -21.39 4.64
C LEU A 463 1.53 -20.68 4.60
N GLY A 464 1.06 -20.34 3.42
CA GLY A 464 -0.23 -19.68 3.24
C GLY A 464 -0.93 -20.18 1.99
N ALA A 465 -2.24 -20.32 2.10
CA ALA A 465 -3.12 -20.53 0.97
C ALA A 465 -4.32 -19.60 1.10
N ALA A 466 -4.69 -18.94 0.02
CA ALA A 466 -5.89 -18.10 -0.01
C ALA A 466 -6.68 -18.34 -1.30
N TYR A 467 -8.00 -18.38 -1.16
CA TYR A 467 -8.95 -18.38 -2.25
C TYR A 467 -9.53 -16.97 -2.42
N HIS A 468 -9.64 -16.54 -3.66
CA HIS A 468 -10.18 -15.24 -4.04
C HIS A 468 -11.32 -15.40 -5.02
N LYS A 469 -12.43 -14.71 -4.78
CA LYS A 469 -13.51 -14.50 -5.73
C LYS A 469 -13.66 -13.01 -5.96
N ARG A 470 -13.54 -12.56 -7.21
CA ARG A 470 -13.60 -11.17 -7.61
C ARG A 470 -14.62 -11.01 -8.74
N GLY A 471 -15.89 -10.79 -8.37
CA GLY A 471 -16.98 -10.82 -9.36
C GLY A 471 -17.03 -12.17 -10.06
N SER A 472 -16.72 -12.20 -11.36
CA SER A 472 -16.67 -13.42 -12.17
C SER A 472 -15.31 -14.12 -12.17
N ALA A 473 -14.22 -13.47 -11.72
CA ALA A 473 -12.89 -14.06 -11.64
C ALA A 473 -12.71 -14.84 -10.33
N SER A 474 -11.98 -15.96 -10.39
CA SER A 474 -11.61 -16.78 -9.24
C SER A 474 -10.10 -17.01 -9.25
N GLY A 475 -9.47 -17.01 -8.11
CA GLY A 475 -8.04 -17.19 -8.02
C GLY A 475 -7.58 -17.83 -6.72
N MET A 476 -6.32 -18.23 -6.71
CA MET A 476 -5.64 -18.79 -5.55
C MET A 476 -4.32 -18.06 -5.32
N THR A 477 -3.99 -17.84 -4.06
CA THR A 477 -2.65 -17.40 -3.64
C THR A 477 -2.00 -18.49 -2.81
N PHE A 478 -0.74 -18.75 -3.11
CA PHE A 478 0.15 -19.58 -2.29
C PHE A 478 1.32 -18.73 -1.81
N GLU A 479 1.63 -18.86 -0.54
CA GLU A 479 2.71 -18.13 0.12
C GLU A 479 3.59 -19.12 0.89
N SER A 480 4.89 -18.90 0.84
CA SER A 480 5.84 -19.58 1.71
C SER A 480 6.87 -18.58 2.21
N SER A 481 7.25 -18.65 3.48
CA SER A 481 8.30 -17.79 4.00
C SER A 481 9.14 -18.50 5.07
N LEU A 482 10.43 -18.21 5.05
CA LEU A 482 11.38 -18.54 6.09
C LEU A 482 11.71 -17.26 6.85
N ILE A 483 11.62 -17.30 8.17
CA ILE A 483 11.80 -16.13 9.03
C ILE A 483 12.85 -16.47 10.08
N PHE A 484 13.85 -15.63 10.23
CA PHE A 484 14.82 -15.72 11.31
C PHE A 484 14.70 -14.45 12.16
N SER A 485 14.46 -14.59 13.48
CA SER A 485 14.34 -13.47 14.41
C SER A 485 15.37 -13.56 15.53
N PHE A 486 15.83 -12.41 16.00
CA PHE A 486 16.83 -12.27 17.06
C PHE A 486 16.67 -10.95 17.81
#